data_e68a78884276b2271b026d4a781acffd
#
_entry.id   e68a78884276b2271b026d4a781acffd
#
_cell.length_a   1.000
_cell.length_b   1.000
_cell.length_c   1.000
_cell.angle_alpha   90.00
_cell.angle_beta   90.00
_cell.angle_gamma   90.00
#
_symmetry.space_group_name_H-M   'P 1'
#
loop_
_entity.id
_entity.type
_entity.pdbx_description
1 polymer ?
#
loop_
_entity_poly.entity_id
_entity_poly.type
_entity_poly.pdbx_seq_one_letter_code
_entity_poly.pdbx_strand_id
1 'polypeptide(L)'
;IGVSSALYRCKLTGPKCPSSVIVKLPALDEAAVFTSTMLRMYIREANFFKALINQMPINVPVGFLSEVDEETSRFVVVMEDLGNLRIADQNVGMTIDDARKSIDAVARMHAKWWGEGDALAEEGVTVSLGDPIYPAVLPFVFGEGWAKLTSEMSLPQAILEIGPHFSEALPKLLSSMVVGPNTLCHGDYRADNLLFNENNEPVAIDFQLLGTGTGAYDIAYFVTQSLTPEVASKHERDLFDQWVTALITHGAPAGLVDRDALWLHYRTAALFCLAYPVIA
;
A
#
# COMPACT_ATOMS: atom_id res chain seq x y z
N ILE A 1 8.44 10.89 -11.04
CA ILE A 1 7.98 12.03 -10.21
C ILE A 1 6.81 11.49 -9.42
N GLY A 2 7.00 11.28 -8.09
CA GLY A 2 5.92 10.87 -7.22
C GLY A 2 4.90 12.01 -7.08
N VAL A 3 3.61 11.70 -7.06
CA VAL A 3 2.55 12.72 -6.92
C VAL A 3 2.63 13.38 -5.53
N SER A 4 2.92 12.62 -4.48
CA SER A 4 2.92 13.05 -3.08
C SER A 4 4.27 13.53 -2.53
N SER A 5 5.38 13.37 -3.28
CA SER A 5 6.73 13.70 -2.83
C SER A 5 7.65 14.08 -3.99
N ALA A 6 8.61 14.96 -3.72
CA ALA A 6 9.71 15.26 -4.63
C ALA A 6 10.88 14.30 -4.40
N LEU A 7 11.31 13.62 -5.45
CA LEU A 7 12.40 12.64 -5.43
C LEU A 7 13.63 13.19 -6.14
N TYR A 8 14.77 13.14 -5.48
CA TYR A 8 16.05 13.57 -6.02
C TYR A 8 17.08 12.45 -5.96
N ARG A 9 17.65 12.10 -7.11
CA ARG A 9 18.84 11.23 -7.16
C ARG A 9 20.09 12.07 -6.96
N CYS A 10 20.77 11.86 -5.84
CA CYS A 10 21.99 12.58 -5.48
C CYS A 10 23.20 11.69 -5.68
N LYS A 11 24.13 12.10 -6.55
CA LYS A 11 25.43 11.43 -6.73
C LYS A 11 26.33 11.78 -5.55
N LEU A 12 27.01 10.76 -5.01
CA LEU A 12 27.93 10.91 -3.90
C LEU A 12 29.37 10.62 -4.36
N THR A 13 30.34 11.27 -3.75
CA THR A 13 31.77 11.01 -3.95
C THR A 13 32.46 10.95 -2.60
N GLY A 14 33.21 9.89 -2.37
CA GLY A 14 33.95 9.71 -1.12
C GLY A 14 34.30 8.25 -0.86
N PRO A 15 35.18 7.95 0.09
CA PRO A 15 35.51 6.60 0.47
C PRO A 15 34.34 5.94 1.20
N LYS A 16 33.98 4.73 0.79
CA LYS A 16 32.94 3.90 1.43
C LYS A 16 31.51 4.46 1.39
N CYS A 17 31.19 5.43 0.51
CA CYS A 17 29.81 5.85 0.27
C CYS A 17 29.24 5.14 -0.96
N PRO A 18 27.90 4.96 -1.04
CA PRO A 18 27.26 4.52 -2.27
C PRO A 18 27.48 5.57 -3.37
N SER A 19 27.39 5.14 -4.65
CA SER A 19 27.57 6.05 -5.81
C SER A 19 26.45 7.09 -5.91
N SER A 20 25.25 6.74 -5.43
CA SER A 20 24.09 7.62 -5.37
C SER A 20 23.14 7.20 -4.25
N VAL A 21 22.29 8.13 -3.86
CA VAL A 21 21.17 7.94 -2.93
C VAL A 21 19.93 8.62 -3.49
N ILE A 22 18.77 8.18 -3.03
CA ILE A 22 17.50 8.88 -3.25
C ILE A 22 17.20 9.74 -2.03
N VAL A 23 16.90 11.00 -2.28
CA VAL A 23 16.40 11.95 -1.25
C VAL A 23 14.93 12.22 -1.57
N LYS A 24 14.05 11.94 -0.61
CA LYS A 24 12.62 12.19 -0.68
C LYS A 24 12.27 13.36 0.22
N LEU A 25 11.60 14.36 -0.36
CA LEU A 25 11.17 15.60 0.30
C LEU A 25 9.66 15.80 0.07
N PRO A 26 8.99 16.71 0.79
CA PRO A 26 7.59 17.07 0.49
C PRO A 26 7.38 17.39 -0.99
N ALA A 27 6.19 17.14 -1.50
CA ALA A 27 5.81 17.53 -2.85
C ALA A 27 6.04 19.03 -3.10
N LEU A 28 6.19 19.41 -4.37
CA LEU A 28 6.32 20.83 -4.75
C LEU A 28 4.93 21.47 -4.99
N ASP A 29 3.92 20.66 -5.22
CA ASP A 29 2.55 21.10 -5.42
C ASP A 29 1.82 21.23 -4.08
N GLU A 30 1.16 22.37 -3.84
CA GLU A 30 0.51 22.68 -2.55
C GLU A 30 -0.68 21.74 -2.25
N ALA A 31 -1.44 21.32 -3.26
CA ALA A 31 -2.57 20.41 -3.06
C ALA A 31 -2.07 19.01 -2.68
N ALA A 32 -0.98 18.56 -3.31
CA ALA A 32 -0.32 17.30 -2.96
C ALA A 32 0.26 17.34 -1.53
N VAL A 33 0.87 18.46 -1.12
CA VAL A 33 1.34 18.67 0.26
C VAL A 33 0.18 18.63 1.24
N PHE A 34 -0.91 19.33 0.94
CA PHE A 34 -2.11 19.35 1.79
C PHE A 34 -2.67 17.94 2.01
N THR A 35 -2.88 17.18 0.92
CA THR A 35 -3.38 15.80 0.98
C THR A 35 -2.43 14.89 1.76
N SER A 36 -1.13 14.98 1.50
CA SER A 36 -0.11 14.16 2.17
C SER A 36 -0.01 14.47 3.67
N THR A 37 -0.17 15.74 4.04
CA THR A 37 -0.20 16.18 5.45
C THR A 37 -1.47 15.68 6.14
N MET A 38 -2.64 15.87 5.53
CA MET A 38 -3.93 15.43 6.06
C MET A 38 -3.96 13.91 6.31
N LEU A 39 -3.37 13.13 5.39
CA LEU A 39 -3.27 11.67 5.50
C LEU A 39 -2.04 11.21 6.28
N ARG A 40 -1.25 12.11 6.86
CA ARG A 40 -0.02 11.84 7.61
C ARG A 40 1.02 11.01 6.83
N MET A 41 1.05 11.14 5.51
CA MET A 41 1.89 10.31 4.63
C MET A 41 3.38 10.47 4.95
N TYR A 42 3.85 11.70 5.16
CA TYR A 42 5.25 12.00 5.48
C TYR A 42 5.67 11.44 6.84
N ILE A 43 4.77 11.52 7.83
CA ILE A 43 5.00 11.01 9.17
C ILE A 43 5.09 9.48 9.15
N ARG A 44 4.16 8.80 8.45
CA ARG A 44 4.16 7.34 8.33
C ARG A 44 5.43 6.83 7.68
N GLU A 45 5.84 7.44 6.56
CA GLU A 45 7.05 7.02 5.87
C GLU A 45 8.31 7.30 6.72
N ALA A 46 8.39 8.46 7.37
CA ALA A 46 9.50 8.73 8.28
C ALA A 46 9.56 7.73 9.43
N ASN A 47 8.41 7.38 10.03
CA ASN A 47 8.33 6.38 11.10
C ASN A 47 8.68 4.99 10.62
N PHE A 48 8.33 4.61 9.39
CA PHE A 48 8.79 3.36 8.79
C PHE A 48 10.33 3.28 8.83
N PHE A 49 11.02 4.29 8.32
CA PHE A 49 12.49 4.32 8.30
C PHE A 49 13.12 4.44 9.70
N LYS A 50 12.45 5.07 10.66
CA LYS A 50 12.95 5.19 12.04
C LYS A 50 12.73 3.93 12.88
N ALA A 51 11.54 3.35 12.83
CA ALA A 51 11.10 2.34 13.79
C ALA A 51 11.01 0.93 13.20
N LEU A 52 10.63 0.77 11.94
CA LEU A 52 10.23 -0.52 11.37
C LEU A 52 11.23 -1.11 10.38
N ILE A 53 12.02 -0.31 9.68
CA ILE A 53 12.86 -0.77 8.57
C ILE A 53 13.78 -1.95 8.95
N ASN A 54 14.42 -1.87 10.13
CA ASN A 54 15.31 -2.92 10.61
C ASN A 54 14.57 -4.18 11.10
N GLN A 55 13.26 -4.12 11.18
CA GLN A 55 12.40 -5.21 11.60
C GLN A 55 11.69 -5.86 10.40
N MET A 56 11.78 -5.27 9.21
CA MET A 56 11.07 -5.79 8.03
C MET A 56 11.57 -7.18 7.65
N PRO A 57 10.69 -8.17 7.51
CA PRO A 57 11.05 -9.52 7.10
C PRO A 57 11.11 -9.69 5.57
N ILE A 58 10.98 -8.61 4.83
CA ILE A 58 11.03 -8.54 3.36
C ILE A 58 12.11 -7.57 2.91
N ASN A 59 12.50 -7.65 1.65
CA ASN A 59 13.49 -6.72 1.10
C ASN A 59 12.86 -5.32 0.98
N VAL A 60 13.58 -4.34 1.48
CA VAL A 60 13.26 -2.91 1.45
C VAL A 60 14.54 -2.11 1.21
N PRO A 61 14.48 -0.84 0.77
CA PRO A 61 15.65 0.00 0.61
C PRO A 61 16.40 0.20 1.93
N VAL A 62 17.72 0.29 1.89
CA VAL A 62 18.49 0.74 3.06
C VAL A 62 18.16 2.19 3.35
N GLY A 63 17.77 2.50 4.59
CA GLY A 63 17.57 3.87 5.07
C GLY A 63 18.86 4.44 5.64
N PHE A 64 19.25 5.66 5.20
CA PHE A 64 20.43 6.37 5.71
C PHE A 64 20.07 7.51 6.67
N LEU A 65 18.95 8.19 6.42
CA LEU A 65 18.44 9.27 7.25
C LEU A 65 16.91 9.33 7.12
N SER A 66 16.24 9.58 8.22
CA SER A 66 14.80 9.88 8.23
C SER A 66 14.51 10.89 9.33
N GLU A 67 13.97 12.04 8.95
CA GLU A 67 13.53 13.08 9.88
C GLU A 67 12.17 13.63 9.45
N VAL A 68 11.35 13.94 10.44
CA VAL A 68 10.04 14.58 10.25
C VAL A 68 9.76 15.55 11.40
N ASP A 69 9.24 16.70 11.03
CA ASP A 69 8.63 17.65 11.95
C ASP A 69 7.11 17.47 11.88
N GLU A 70 6.54 16.89 12.92
CA GLU A 70 5.11 16.53 12.95
C GLU A 70 4.18 17.75 12.96
N GLU A 71 4.63 18.90 13.46
CA GLU A 71 3.83 20.13 13.49
C GLU A 71 3.68 20.74 12.09
N THR A 72 4.76 20.73 11.32
CA THR A 72 4.81 21.35 9.99
C THR A 72 4.71 20.35 8.84
N SER A 73 4.71 19.03 9.14
CA SER A 73 4.80 17.95 8.16
C SER A 73 6.00 18.04 7.19
N ARG A 74 7.03 18.80 7.56
CA ARG A 74 8.29 18.82 6.82
C ARG A 74 9.05 17.54 7.10
N PHE A 75 9.52 16.88 6.06
CA PHE A 75 10.26 15.63 6.22
C PHE A 75 11.40 15.49 5.22
N VAL A 76 12.32 14.62 5.55
CA VAL A 76 13.36 14.14 4.65
C VAL A 76 13.62 12.67 4.92
N VAL A 77 13.66 11.89 3.85
CA VAL A 77 14.15 10.51 3.86
C VAL A 77 15.30 10.41 2.86
N VAL A 78 16.43 9.87 3.32
CA VAL A 78 17.58 9.52 2.45
C VAL A 78 17.71 8.01 2.46
N MET A 79 17.59 7.41 1.29
CA MET A 79 17.55 5.95 1.13
C MET A 79 18.40 5.48 -0.05
N GLU A 80 18.59 4.18 -0.12
CA GLU A 80 19.28 3.49 -1.19
C GLU A 80 18.69 3.81 -2.57
N ASP A 81 19.58 4.02 -3.56
CA ASP A 81 19.20 4.16 -4.96
C ASP A 81 19.08 2.78 -5.62
N LEU A 82 17.87 2.32 -5.78
CA LEU A 82 17.52 1.05 -6.39
C LEU A 82 17.29 1.15 -7.92
N GLY A 83 17.74 2.21 -8.55
CA GLY A 83 17.49 2.48 -9.98
C GLY A 83 18.13 1.47 -10.96
N ASN A 84 18.90 0.51 -10.47
CA ASN A 84 19.43 -0.62 -11.23
C ASN A 84 18.54 -1.88 -11.17
N LEU A 85 17.53 -1.91 -10.32
CA LEU A 85 16.61 -3.03 -10.19
C LEU A 85 15.54 -3.00 -11.29
N ARG A 86 15.00 -4.17 -11.62
CA ARG A 86 13.88 -4.30 -12.57
C ARG A 86 12.58 -3.79 -11.92
N ILE A 87 11.90 -2.88 -12.59
CA ILE A 87 10.58 -2.37 -12.18
C ILE A 87 9.50 -3.26 -12.79
N ALA A 88 8.45 -3.57 -12.03
CA ALA A 88 7.23 -4.15 -12.56
C ALA A 88 6.36 -3.00 -13.09
N ASP A 89 6.10 -2.99 -14.40
CA ASP A 89 5.28 -1.96 -15.04
C ASP A 89 3.79 -2.26 -14.84
N GLN A 90 3.09 -1.42 -14.08
CA GLN A 90 1.67 -1.57 -13.80
C GLN A 90 0.81 -1.51 -15.07
N ASN A 91 1.20 -0.74 -16.07
CA ASN A 91 0.43 -0.62 -17.33
C ASN A 91 0.50 -1.88 -18.18
N VAL A 92 1.61 -2.62 -18.08
CA VAL A 92 1.79 -3.92 -18.76
C VAL A 92 1.12 -5.05 -17.99
N GLY A 93 1.04 -4.89 -16.67
CA GLY A 93 0.62 -5.93 -15.75
C GLY A 93 1.76 -6.89 -15.37
N MET A 94 1.73 -7.34 -14.13
CA MET A 94 2.74 -8.24 -13.58
C MET A 94 2.56 -9.68 -14.08
N THR A 95 3.66 -10.39 -14.30
CA THR A 95 3.61 -11.83 -14.60
C THR A 95 3.11 -12.61 -13.38
N ILE A 96 2.50 -13.78 -13.61
CA ILE A 96 2.00 -14.61 -12.49
C ILE A 96 3.15 -15.10 -11.58
N ASP A 97 4.35 -15.29 -12.11
CA ASP A 97 5.51 -15.72 -11.33
C ASP A 97 5.99 -14.59 -10.41
N ASP A 98 6.06 -13.35 -10.90
CA ASP A 98 6.37 -12.18 -10.09
C ASP A 98 5.26 -11.91 -9.06
N ALA A 99 3.99 -12.08 -9.46
CA ALA A 99 2.86 -11.94 -8.56
C ALA A 99 2.92 -12.94 -7.39
N ARG A 100 3.22 -14.20 -7.65
CA ARG A 100 3.36 -15.24 -6.61
C ARG A 100 4.48 -14.92 -5.61
N LYS A 101 5.62 -14.39 -6.08
CA LYS A 101 6.71 -13.96 -5.22
C LYS A 101 6.33 -12.75 -4.38
N SER A 102 5.62 -11.80 -4.97
CA SER A 102 5.13 -10.61 -4.27
C SER A 102 4.10 -10.97 -3.19
N ILE A 103 3.19 -11.91 -3.47
CA ILE A 103 2.24 -12.44 -2.49
C ILE A 103 2.95 -13.14 -1.32
N ASP A 104 3.99 -13.95 -1.57
CA ASP A 104 4.77 -14.58 -0.49
C ASP A 104 5.50 -13.53 0.36
N ALA A 105 6.09 -12.52 -0.27
CA ALA A 105 6.78 -11.45 0.45
C ALA A 105 5.83 -10.67 1.37
N VAL A 106 4.68 -10.21 0.86
CA VAL A 106 3.73 -9.46 1.70
C VAL A 106 3.09 -10.33 2.77
N ALA A 107 2.87 -11.63 2.51
CA ALA A 107 2.41 -12.58 3.52
C ALA A 107 3.40 -12.71 4.68
N ARG A 108 4.71 -12.68 4.40
CA ARG A 108 5.76 -12.68 5.42
C ARG A 108 5.72 -11.42 6.28
N MET A 109 5.49 -10.26 5.66
CA MET A 109 5.29 -9.01 6.39
C MET A 109 4.03 -9.08 7.27
N HIS A 110 2.90 -9.49 6.71
CA HIS A 110 1.65 -9.62 7.45
C HIS A 110 1.76 -10.61 8.62
N ALA A 111 2.38 -11.76 8.40
CA ALA A 111 2.52 -12.81 9.43
C ALA A 111 3.28 -12.31 10.67
N LYS A 112 4.28 -11.45 10.46
CA LYS A 112 5.09 -10.91 11.56
C LYS A 112 4.29 -10.06 12.55
N TRP A 113 3.32 -9.29 12.07
CA TRP A 113 2.47 -8.42 12.90
C TRP A 113 1.02 -8.89 12.98
N TRP A 114 0.76 -10.17 12.70
CA TRP A 114 -0.60 -10.73 12.68
C TRP A 114 -1.25 -10.70 14.05
N GLY A 115 -2.30 -9.89 14.21
CA GLY A 115 -2.99 -9.65 15.47
C GLY A 115 -2.37 -8.55 16.34
N GLU A 116 -1.26 -7.93 15.88
CA GLU A 116 -0.54 -6.86 16.61
C GLU A 116 -0.70 -5.48 15.93
N GLY A 117 -1.47 -5.41 14.84
CA GLY A 117 -1.63 -4.17 14.09
C GLY A 117 -2.18 -3.01 14.92
N ASP A 118 -3.15 -3.26 15.77
CA ASP A 118 -3.78 -2.21 16.58
C ASP A 118 -2.77 -1.53 17.54
N ALA A 119 -1.85 -2.29 18.13
CA ALA A 119 -0.80 -1.76 18.99
C ALA A 119 0.12 -0.76 18.24
N LEU A 120 0.48 -1.05 16.99
CA LEU A 120 1.30 -0.15 16.16
C LEU A 120 0.59 1.18 15.87
N ALA A 121 -0.74 1.16 15.70
CA ALA A 121 -1.53 2.36 15.50
C ALA A 121 -1.68 3.16 16.81
N GLU A 122 -1.92 2.49 17.95
CA GLU A 122 -2.01 3.10 19.29
C GLU A 122 -0.69 3.76 19.72
N GLU A 123 0.44 3.17 19.37
CA GLU A 123 1.78 3.72 19.60
C GLU A 123 2.12 4.90 18.65
N GLY A 124 1.26 5.21 17.68
CA GLY A 124 1.46 6.30 16.73
C GLY A 124 2.53 6.02 15.66
N VAL A 125 2.99 4.77 15.54
CA VAL A 125 3.97 4.38 14.51
C VAL A 125 3.36 4.49 13.13
N THR A 126 2.08 4.14 13.02
CA THR A 126 1.31 4.17 11.77
C THR A 126 -0.15 4.58 12.02
N VAL A 127 -1.00 4.46 11.01
CA VAL A 127 -2.42 4.87 11.04
C VAL A 127 -3.28 3.65 10.72
N SER A 128 -4.38 3.45 11.47
CA SER A 128 -5.36 2.41 11.15
C SER A 128 -6.10 2.72 9.84
N LEU A 129 -6.45 1.69 9.07
CA LEU A 129 -7.40 1.81 7.95
C LEU A 129 -8.79 2.26 8.43
N GLY A 130 -9.08 2.10 9.73
CA GLY A 130 -10.30 2.60 10.36
C GLY A 130 -10.20 4.03 10.90
N ASP A 131 -9.11 4.76 10.63
CA ASP A 131 -8.95 6.14 11.11
C ASP A 131 -10.13 7.01 10.67
N PRO A 132 -10.74 7.82 11.56
CA PRO A 132 -11.90 8.64 11.29
C PRO A 132 -11.75 9.60 10.11
N ILE A 133 -10.54 9.95 9.71
CA ILE A 133 -10.29 10.82 8.56
C ILE A 133 -10.81 10.21 7.26
N TYR A 134 -10.67 8.89 7.07
CA TYR A 134 -11.08 8.23 5.84
C TYR A 134 -12.60 8.28 5.62
N PRO A 135 -13.47 7.83 6.55
CA PRO A 135 -14.92 7.93 6.37
C PRO A 135 -15.42 9.37 6.35
N ALA A 136 -14.67 10.34 6.89
CA ALA A 136 -15.03 11.75 6.82
C ALA A 136 -14.75 12.38 5.45
N VAL A 137 -13.70 11.95 4.74
CA VAL A 137 -13.23 12.62 3.52
C VAL A 137 -13.58 11.83 2.26
N LEU A 138 -13.40 10.50 2.26
CA LEU A 138 -13.53 9.69 1.05
C LEU A 138 -14.90 9.73 0.38
N PRO A 139 -16.06 9.77 1.10
CA PRO A 139 -17.36 9.89 0.44
C PRO A 139 -17.50 11.15 -0.41
N PHE A 140 -16.97 12.28 0.07
CA PHE A 140 -17.00 13.55 -0.65
C PHE A 140 -16.09 13.51 -1.89
N VAL A 141 -14.83 13.12 -1.69
CA VAL A 141 -13.84 13.06 -2.79
C VAL A 141 -14.28 12.06 -3.87
N PHE A 142 -14.85 10.93 -3.46
CA PHE A 142 -15.43 9.97 -4.41
C PHE A 142 -16.57 10.56 -5.20
N GLY A 143 -17.50 11.28 -4.57
CA GLY A 143 -18.63 11.93 -5.24
C GLY A 143 -18.19 12.91 -6.32
N GLU A 144 -17.19 13.75 -6.03
CA GLU A 144 -16.60 14.69 -6.98
C GLU A 144 -15.92 13.95 -8.15
N GLY A 145 -15.07 12.97 -7.83
CA GLY A 145 -14.40 12.14 -8.82
C GLY A 145 -15.37 11.33 -9.70
N TRP A 146 -16.42 10.79 -9.10
CA TRP A 146 -17.47 10.04 -9.83
C TRP A 146 -18.19 10.91 -10.86
N ALA A 147 -18.57 12.13 -10.49
CA ALA A 147 -19.20 13.08 -11.40
C ALA A 147 -18.29 13.41 -12.59
N LYS A 148 -16.99 13.63 -12.34
CA LYS A 148 -15.99 13.88 -13.37
C LYS A 148 -15.82 12.64 -14.28
N LEU A 149 -15.56 11.47 -13.70
CA LEU A 149 -15.30 10.22 -14.43
C LEU A 149 -16.46 9.87 -15.38
N THR A 150 -17.70 9.95 -14.90
CA THR A 150 -18.90 9.64 -15.71
C THR A 150 -19.18 10.68 -16.80
N SER A 151 -18.67 11.89 -16.66
CA SER A 151 -18.76 12.90 -17.74
C SER A 151 -17.73 12.70 -18.85
N GLU A 152 -16.59 12.05 -18.53
CA GLU A 152 -15.45 11.92 -19.45
C GLU A 152 -15.35 10.52 -20.08
N MET A 153 -15.89 9.48 -19.43
CA MET A 153 -15.71 8.10 -19.83
C MET A 153 -17.02 7.31 -19.86
N SER A 154 -17.10 6.37 -20.81
CA SER A 154 -18.15 5.35 -20.82
C SER A 154 -17.73 4.21 -19.91
N LEU A 155 -18.54 3.90 -18.88
CA LEU A 155 -18.24 2.87 -17.90
C LEU A 155 -19.11 1.61 -18.13
N PRO A 156 -18.63 0.43 -17.70
CA PRO A 156 -19.45 -0.79 -17.72
C PRO A 156 -20.74 -0.62 -16.91
N GLN A 157 -21.82 -1.25 -17.35
CA GLN A 157 -23.14 -1.15 -16.72
C GLN A 157 -23.11 -1.50 -15.22
N ALA A 158 -22.40 -2.56 -14.85
CA ALA A 158 -22.25 -2.97 -13.46
C ALA A 158 -21.62 -1.88 -12.56
N ILE A 159 -20.69 -1.09 -13.12
CA ILE A 159 -20.07 0.03 -12.39
C ILE A 159 -21.05 1.20 -12.27
N LEU A 160 -21.83 1.49 -13.33
CA LEU A 160 -22.87 2.53 -13.30
C LEU A 160 -23.99 2.22 -12.28
N GLU A 161 -24.28 0.96 -12.02
CA GLU A 161 -25.28 0.51 -11.05
C GLU A 161 -24.81 0.73 -9.59
N ILE A 162 -23.54 0.48 -9.28
CA ILE A 162 -23.03 0.57 -7.92
C ILE A 162 -22.47 1.97 -7.58
N GLY A 163 -21.92 2.69 -8.56
CA GLY A 163 -21.23 3.96 -8.35
C GLY A 163 -22.04 5.02 -7.61
N PRO A 164 -23.33 5.28 -7.96
CA PRO A 164 -24.14 6.26 -7.27
C PRO A 164 -24.34 6.01 -5.76
N HIS A 165 -24.26 4.75 -5.33
CA HIS A 165 -24.43 4.33 -3.93
C HIS A 165 -23.09 4.14 -3.19
N PHE A 166 -21.99 4.25 -3.91
CA PHE A 166 -20.68 3.87 -3.37
C PHE A 166 -20.18 4.84 -2.29
N SER A 167 -20.41 6.14 -2.45
CA SER A 167 -20.09 7.14 -1.42
C SER A 167 -20.69 6.82 -0.06
N GLU A 168 -21.96 6.41 -0.05
CA GLU A 168 -22.68 6.03 1.18
C GLU A 168 -22.15 4.73 1.78
N ALA A 169 -21.63 3.81 0.94
CA ALA A 169 -21.10 2.52 1.36
C ALA A 169 -19.67 2.63 1.93
N LEU A 170 -18.88 3.62 1.54
CA LEU A 170 -17.47 3.76 1.91
C LEU A 170 -17.21 3.68 3.42
N PRO A 171 -17.94 4.36 4.31
CA PRO A 171 -17.70 4.25 5.76
C PRO A 171 -17.88 2.83 6.28
N LYS A 172 -18.85 2.08 5.74
CA LYS A 172 -19.10 0.70 6.11
C LYS A 172 -18.02 -0.27 5.57
N LEU A 173 -17.58 -0.05 4.34
CA LEU A 173 -16.47 -0.81 3.76
C LEU A 173 -15.20 -0.63 4.59
N LEU A 174 -14.84 0.62 4.94
CA LEU A 174 -13.69 0.94 5.78
C LEU A 174 -13.78 0.26 7.16
N SER A 175 -14.92 0.41 7.84
CA SER A 175 -15.07 -0.20 9.16
C SER A 175 -14.99 -1.72 9.16
N SER A 176 -15.36 -2.38 8.07
CA SER A 176 -15.26 -3.83 7.95
C SER A 176 -13.82 -4.33 7.70
N MET A 177 -12.92 -3.46 7.22
CA MET A 177 -11.52 -3.80 6.97
C MET A 177 -10.62 -3.74 8.22
N VAL A 178 -11.17 -3.38 9.37
CA VAL A 178 -10.47 -3.36 10.66
C VAL A 178 -11.10 -4.32 11.68
N VAL A 179 -11.96 -5.22 11.23
CA VAL A 179 -12.57 -6.27 12.06
C VAL A 179 -11.72 -7.54 12.01
N GLY A 180 -11.36 -8.07 13.15
CA GLY A 180 -10.57 -9.30 13.28
C GLY A 180 -9.10 -9.03 13.55
N PRO A 181 -8.21 -10.01 13.31
CA PRO A 181 -6.79 -9.81 13.53
C PRO A 181 -6.23 -8.82 12.51
N ASN A 182 -5.89 -7.61 12.98
CA ASN A 182 -5.22 -6.59 12.19
C ASN A 182 -3.72 -6.83 12.13
N THR A 183 -3.11 -6.44 11.02
CA THR A 183 -1.67 -6.54 10.80
C THR A 183 -1.12 -5.23 10.23
N LEU A 184 0.20 -5.14 10.09
CA LEU A 184 0.84 -4.07 9.34
C LEU A 184 0.56 -4.26 7.85
N CYS A 185 -0.04 -3.27 7.20
CA CYS A 185 -0.33 -3.21 5.78
C CYS A 185 0.59 -2.19 5.10
N HIS A 186 1.09 -2.49 3.92
CA HIS A 186 1.84 -1.55 3.09
C HIS A 186 0.97 -0.34 2.69
N GLY A 187 -0.29 -0.58 2.41
CA GLY A 187 -1.28 0.44 2.06
C GLY A 187 -1.30 0.84 0.58
N ASP A 188 -0.18 0.66 -0.12
CA ASP A 188 -0.04 0.90 -1.57
C ASP A 188 0.77 -0.23 -2.24
N TYR A 189 0.44 -1.50 -1.92
CA TYR A 189 1.16 -2.66 -2.41
C TYR A 189 0.75 -2.99 -3.84
N ARG A 190 1.46 -2.43 -4.82
CA ARG A 190 1.17 -2.57 -6.25
C ARG A 190 2.45 -2.65 -7.09
N ALA A 191 2.30 -3.02 -8.37
CA ALA A 191 3.42 -3.27 -9.27
C ALA A 191 4.45 -2.14 -9.31
N ASP A 192 4.03 -0.87 -9.40
CA ASP A 192 4.94 0.28 -9.48
C ASP A 192 5.77 0.49 -8.19
N ASN A 193 5.33 -0.08 -7.06
CA ASN A 193 6.03 -0.05 -5.77
C ASN A 193 6.82 -1.33 -5.48
N LEU A 194 7.00 -2.19 -6.50
CA LEU A 194 7.74 -3.45 -6.40
C LEU A 194 8.86 -3.49 -7.45
N LEU A 195 10.08 -3.50 -6.94
CA LEU A 195 11.27 -3.72 -7.74
C LEU A 195 11.72 -5.18 -7.57
N PHE A 196 12.48 -5.71 -8.50
CA PHE A 196 13.01 -7.06 -8.43
C PHE A 196 14.52 -7.04 -8.49
N ASN A 197 15.14 -7.65 -7.49
CA ASN A 197 16.60 -7.77 -7.42
C ASN A 197 17.15 -8.82 -8.43
N GLU A 198 18.46 -9.00 -8.46
CA GLU A 198 19.14 -9.95 -9.36
C GLU A 198 18.73 -11.41 -9.15
N ASN A 199 18.23 -11.77 -7.96
CA ASN A 199 17.67 -13.08 -7.63
C ASN A 199 16.17 -13.18 -8.01
N ASN A 200 15.65 -12.15 -8.65
CA ASN A 200 14.23 -12.00 -8.97
C ASN A 200 13.31 -12.09 -7.73
N GLU A 201 13.75 -11.51 -6.62
CA GLU A 201 12.98 -11.35 -5.40
C GLU A 201 12.42 -9.92 -5.32
N PRO A 202 11.17 -9.74 -4.84
CA PRO A 202 10.59 -8.40 -4.73
C PRO A 202 11.26 -7.58 -3.62
N VAL A 203 11.42 -6.29 -3.91
CA VAL A 203 11.86 -5.24 -2.99
C VAL A 203 10.73 -4.21 -2.94
N ALA A 204 10.09 -4.05 -1.79
CA ALA A 204 9.00 -3.10 -1.62
C ALA A 204 9.53 -1.70 -1.32
N ILE A 205 8.93 -0.70 -1.95
CA ILE A 205 9.26 0.73 -1.78
C ILE A 205 7.99 1.54 -1.51
N ASP A 206 8.15 2.79 -1.08
CA ASP A 206 7.07 3.75 -0.90
C ASP A 206 6.07 3.40 0.22
N PHE A 207 6.52 3.53 1.46
CA PHE A 207 5.76 3.22 2.68
C PHE A 207 4.92 4.40 3.21
N GLN A 208 4.62 5.38 2.37
CA GLN A 208 3.86 6.57 2.75
C GLN A 208 2.40 6.30 3.15
N LEU A 209 1.81 5.17 2.69
CA LEU A 209 0.48 4.72 3.07
C LEU A 209 0.51 3.55 4.06
N LEU A 210 1.67 3.28 4.67
CA LEU A 210 1.80 2.25 5.71
C LEU A 210 0.70 2.40 6.74
N GLY A 211 -0.04 1.33 7.00
CA GLY A 211 -1.20 1.37 7.89
C GLY A 211 -1.41 0.06 8.62
N THR A 212 -2.47 -0.02 9.41
CA THR A 212 -2.90 -1.27 10.04
C THR A 212 -4.35 -1.58 9.73
N GLY A 213 -4.65 -2.87 9.57
CA GLY A 213 -5.97 -3.37 9.24
C GLY A 213 -5.90 -4.82 8.79
N THR A 214 -6.92 -5.27 8.06
CA THR A 214 -6.88 -6.60 7.47
C THR A 214 -5.79 -6.68 6.40
N GLY A 215 -4.88 -7.66 6.49
CA GLY A 215 -3.89 -7.90 5.44
C GLY A 215 -4.51 -8.25 4.08
N ALA A 216 -5.76 -8.68 4.06
CA ALA A 216 -6.52 -8.94 2.83
C ALA A 216 -6.68 -7.68 1.96
N TYR A 217 -6.56 -6.48 2.54
CA TYR A 217 -6.57 -5.22 1.80
C TYR A 217 -5.37 -5.12 0.83
N ASP A 218 -4.15 -5.35 1.29
CA ASP A 218 -2.97 -5.30 0.41
C ASP A 218 -3.07 -6.32 -0.73
N ILE A 219 -3.65 -7.51 -0.45
CA ILE A 219 -3.82 -8.55 -1.47
C ILE A 219 -4.85 -8.13 -2.52
N ALA A 220 -5.99 -7.58 -2.07
CA ALA A 220 -7.03 -7.09 -2.98
C ALA A 220 -6.52 -5.93 -3.84
N TYR A 221 -5.81 -4.98 -3.21
CA TYR A 221 -5.20 -3.86 -3.91
C TYR A 221 -4.15 -4.33 -4.92
N PHE A 222 -3.27 -5.25 -4.51
CA PHE A 222 -2.27 -5.85 -5.40
C PHE A 222 -2.90 -6.52 -6.63
N VAL A 223 -3.89 -7.37 -6.44
CA VAL A 223 -4.55 -8.11 -7.53
C VAL A 223 -5.26 -7.15 -8.48
N THR A 224 -5.97 -6.15 -7.95
CA THR A 224 -6.75 -5.20 -8.77
C THR A 224 -5.88 -4.16 -9.48
N GLN A 225 -4.70 -3.82 -8.95
CA GLN A 225 -3.84 -2.77 -9.48
C GLN A 225 -2.60 -3.28 -10.23
N SER A 226 -2.23 -4.56 -10.06
CA SER A 226 -0.97 -5.08 -10.61
C SER A 226 -1.13 -6.11 -11.70
N LEU A 227 -2.32 -6.69 -11.87
CA LEU A 227 -2.58 -7.74 -12.84
C LEU A 227 -3.51 -7.24 -13.94
N THR A 228 -3.34 -7.79 -15.15
CA THR A 228 -4.36 -7.57 -16.18
C THR A 228 -5.66 -8.30 -15.79
N PRO A 229 -6.83 -7.84 -16.30
CA PRO A 229 -8.11 -8.48 -16.00
C PRO A 229 -8.13 -9.99 -16.30
N GLU A 230 -7.45 -10.43 -17.36
CA GLU A 230 -7.36 -11.82 -17.77
C GLU A 230 -6.56 -12.66 -16.76
N VAL A 231 -5.43 -12.12 -16.27
CA VAL A 231 -4.59 -12.80 -15.29
C VAL A 231 -5.27 -12.80 -13.92
N ALA A 232 -5.85 -11.68 -13.51
CA ALA A 232 -6.61 -11.58 -12.26
C ALA A 232 -7.77 -12.58 -12.24
N SER A 233 -8.64 -12.56 -13.24
CA SER A 233 -9.80 -13.46 -13.36
C SER A 233 -9.42 -14.94 -13.26
N LYS A 234 -8.25 -15.32 -13.79
CA LYS A 234 -7.77 -16.70 -13.78
C LYS A 234 -7.11 -17.13 -12.47
N HIS A 235 -6.45 -16.21 -11.78
CA HIS A 235 -5.52 -16.54 -10.69
C HIS A 235 -5.87 -15.90 -9.34
N GLU A 236 -6.86 -15.02 -9.28
CA GLU A 236 -7.26 -14.30 -8.06
C GLU A 236 -7.41 -15.23 -6.86
N ARG A 237 -8.19 -16.30 -7.01
CA ARG A 237 -8.44 -17.27 -5.94
C ARG A 237 -7.18 -18.02 -5.53
N ASP A 238 -6.38 -18.43 -6.48
CA ASP A 238 -5.12 -19.15 -6.21
C ASP A 238 -4.11 -18.26 -5.47
N LEU A 239 -4.01 -16.97 -5.84
CA LEU A 239 -3.14 -16.00 -5.17
C LEU A 239 -3.61 -15.71 -3.75
N PHE A 240 -4.91 -15.57 -3.54
CA PHE A 240 -5.49 -15.44 -2.20
C PHE A 240 -5.19 -16.69 -1.35
N ASP A 241 -5.43 -17.89 -1.88
CA ASP A 241 -5.19 -19.15 -1.16
C ASP A 241 -3.70 -19.37 -0.85
N GLN A 242 -2.80 -18.93 -1.76
CA GLN A 242 -1.36 -18.88 -1.52
C GLN A 242 -1.02 -17.95 -0.36
N TRP A 243 -1.59 -16.73 -0.35
CA TRP A 243 -1.38 -15.77 0.75
C TRP A 243 -1.80 -16.33 2.11
N VAL A 244 -3.01 -16.90 2.22
CA VAL A 244 -3.49 -17.50 3.48
C VAL A 244 -2.59 -18.64 3.94
N THR A 245 -2.11 -19.47 3.01
CA THR A 245 -1.18 -20.56 3.33
C THR A 245 0.18 -20.02 3.79
N ALA A 246 0.67 -18.98 3.12
CA ALA A 246 1.95 -18.34 3.44
C ALA A 246 1.91 -17.62 4.81
N LEU A 247 0.78 -17.01 5.21
CA LEU A 247 0.62 -16.44 6.55
C LEU A 247 0.96 -17.46 7.63
N ILE A 248 0.38 -18.65 7.57
CA ILE A 248 0.62 -19.71 8.55
C ILE A 248 2.08 -20.20 8.46
N THR A 249 2.58 -20.39 7.24
CA THR A 249 3.96 -20.84 7.00
C THR A 249 4.99 -19.87 7.59
N HIS A 250 4.70 -18.57 7.52
CA HIS A 250 5.59 -17.52 8.04
C HIS A 250 5.31 -17.15 9.51
N GLY A 251 4.45 -17.90 10.20
CA GLY A 251 4.32 -17.84 11.66
C GLY A 251 3.10 -17.10 12.20
N ALA A 252 2.15 -16.68 11.36
CA ALA A 252 0.87 -16.21 11.86
C ALA A 252 0.18 -17.33 12.67
N PRO A 253 -0.36 -17.05 13.89
CA PRO A 253 -1.03 -18.05 14.68
C PRO A 253 -2.22 -18.66 13.92
N ALA A 254 -2.18 -19.96 13.62
CA ALA A 254 -3.18 -20.64 12.81
C ALA A 254 -4.62 -20.47 13.34
N GLY A 255 -4.79 -20.36 14.65
CA GLY A 255 -6.09 -20.11 15.30
C GLY A 255 -6.67 -18.71 15.04
N LEU A 256 -5.86 -17.77 14.52
CA LEU A 256 -6.28 -16.42 14.13
C LEU A 256 -6.41 -16.27 12.60
N VAL A 257 -6.19 -17.33 11.82
CA VAL A 257 -6.27 -17.31 10.35
C VAL A 257 -7.53 -18.04 9.92
N ASP A 258 -8.64 -17.31 9.82
CA ASP A 258 -9.91 -17.82 9.29
C ASP A 258 -10.02 -17.52 7.80
N ARG A 259 -9.89 -18.53 6.97
CA ARG A 259 -9.90 -18.41 5.49
C ARG A 259 -11.21 -17.82 4.95
N ASP A 260 -12.34 -18.17 5.52
CA ASP A 260 -13.64 -17.72 5.00
C ASP A 260 -13.88 -16.26 5.40
N ALA A 261 -13.54 -15.88 6.62
CA ALA A 261 -13.57 -14.48 7.05
C ALA A 261 -12.59 -13.62 6.23
N LEU A 262 -11.37 -14.09 5.99
CA LEU A 262 -10.37 -13.39 5.17
C LEU A 262 -10.80 -13.27 3.70
N TRP A 263 -11.50 -14.27 3.16
CA TRP A 263 -12.06 -14.16 1.81
C TRP A 263 -13.16 -13.09 1.72
N LEU A 264 -13.99 -12.98 2.76
CA LEU A 264 -14.96 -11.88 2.84
C LEU A 264 -14.26 -10.52 2.91
N HIS A 265 -13.21 -10.38 3.73
CA HIS A 265 -12.41 -9.16 3.82
C HIS A 265 -11.76 -8.82 2.48
N TYR A 266 -11.16 -9.81 1.79
CA TYR A 266 -10.59 -9.63 0.46
C TYR A 266 -11.62 -9.07 -0.53
N ARG A 267 -12.79 -9.66 -0.62
CA ARG A 267 -13.87 -9.19 -1.52
C ARG A 267 -14.33 -7.79 -1.17
N THR A 268 -14.44 -7.48 0.12
CA THR A 268 -14.79 -6.13 0.60
C THR A 268 -13.72 -5.11 0.22
N ALA A 269 -12.45 -5.46 0.40
CA ALA A 269 -11.33 -4.61 0.03
C ALA A 269 -11.22 -4.45 -1.50
N ALA A 270 -11.45 -5.50 -2.29
CA ALA A 270 -11.49 -5.41 -3.75
C ALA A 270 -12.60 -4.47 -4.24
N LEU A 271 -13.78 -4.52 -3.60
CA LEU A 271 -14.83 -3.55 -3.87
C LEU A 271 -14.41 -2.13 -3.47
N PHE A 272 -13.79 -1.95 -2.30
CA PHE A 272 -13.26 -0.67 -1.86
C PHE A 272 -12.24 -0.08 -2.85
N CYS A 273 -11.41 -0.93 -3.49
CA CYS A 273 -10.42 -0.50 -4.47
C CYS A 273 -11.01 0.21 -5.70
N LEU A 274 -12.34 0.13 -5.93
CA LEU A 274 -13.03 0.95 -6.93
C LEU A 274 -12.90 2.45 -6.63
N ALA A 275 -12.65 2.83 -5.38
CA ALA A 275 -12.45 4.23 -5.02
C ALA A 275 -11.23 4.84 -5.74
N TYR A 276 -10.14 4.09 -5.89
CA TYR A 276 -8.86 4.64 -6.39
C TYR A 276 -8.94 5.22 -7.81
N PRO A 277 -9.44 4.49 -8.84
CA PRO A 277 -9.53 5.05 -10.18
C PRO A 277 -10.57 6.18 -10.29
N VAL A 278 -11.41 6.38 -9.28
CA VAL A 278 -12.41 7.46 -9.25
C VAL A 278 -11.82 8.72 -8.62
N ILE A 279 -10.97 8.58 -7.60
CA ILE A 279 -10.40 9.71 -6.85
C ILE A 279 -9.01 10.14 -7.35
N ALA A 280 -8.40 9.42 -8.30
CA ALA A 280 -7.05 9.65 -8.84
C ALA A 280 -6.96 10.89 -9.76
#